data_a5b4fba6782d150a7adb70db859b5b81
#
_entry.id   a5b4fba6782d150a7adb70db859b5b81
#
_cell.length_a   1.000
_cell.length_b   1.000
_cell.length_c   1.000
_cell.angle_alpha   90.00
_cell.angle_beta   90.00
_cell.angle_gamma   90.00
#
_symmetry.space_group_name_H-M   'P 1'
#
loop_
_entity.id
_entity.type
_entity.pdbx_description
1 polymer ?
#
loop_
_entity_poly.entity_id
_entity_poly.type
_entity_poly.pdbx_seq_one_letter_code
_entity_poly.pdbx_strand_id
1 'polypeptide(L)'
;LITLLSDKENQKEIVDNYPDTSLRRRNSGYAIDELLHSDYFDSNSQEPFNLCKLLAGSEGTLAFVTELKLRLVPLPPTEKAVVCVHCSTLEEAFVANLVVLKHNPVAIELMDSTILELSKRNISQNKNRFFVQGDPAAILIIELAENTREEVDKKANEIEADLRAHNYVTHYPRVYGKDISRVWSLRKAGLGLLSGMPGSAKPVSVIEDTAVAPQRLPAYIADMKKMLDGYGLSCVYHAHISTGELHLRPVLNLKEEKDRKLFRTVATKTAELVK
;
A
#
# COMPACT_ATOMS: atom_id res chain seq x y z
N LEU A 1 16.60 -20.44 -20.27
CA LEU A 1 15.65 -20.34 -19.18
C LEU A 1 15.19 -21.72 -18.68
N ILE A 2 14.67 -22.59 -19.54
CA ILE A 2 14.25 -23.96 -19.15
C ILE A 2 15.39 -24.71 -18.46
N THR A 3 16.60 -24.73 -19.03
CA THR A 3 17.77 -25.35 -18.42
C THR A 3 18.07 -24.82 -17.02
N LEU A 4 18.00 -23.50 -16.84
CA LEU A 4 18.19 -22.85 -15.54
C LEU A 4 17.14 -23.28 -14.52
N LEU A 5 15.86 -23.30 -14.95
CA LEU A 5 14.73 -23.63 -14.07
C LEU A 5 14.57 -25.15 -13.85
N SER A 6 15.21 -26.02 -14.65
CA SER A 6 15.23 -27.46 -14.43
C SER A 6 16.28 -27.89 -13.40
N ASP A 7 17.24 -27.04 -13.09
CA ASP A 7 18.24 -27.28 -12.07
C ASP A 7 17.60 -27.20 -10.69
N LYS A 8 17.78 -28.26 -9.87
CA LYS A 8 17.14 -28.39 -8.57
C LYS A 8 17.69 -27.40 -7.52
N GLU A 9 18.95 -27.02 -7.64
CA GLU A 9 19.57 -26.04 -6.77
C GLU A 9 18.99 -24.63 -7.04
N ASN A 10 18.86 -24.27 -8.32
CA ASN A 10 18.21 -23.04 -8.73
C ASN A 10 16.72 -22.98 -8.32
N GLN A 11 15.99 -24.10 -8.48
CA GLN A 11 14.58 -24.16 -8.00
C GLN A 11 14.50 -23.87 -6.51
N LYS A 12 15.39 -24.48 -5.72
CA LYS A 12 15.45 -24.28 -4.27
C LYS A 12 15.75 -22.82 -3.93
N GLU A 13 16.77 -22.23 -4.56
CA GLU A 13 17.11 -20.82 -4.35
C GLU A 13 15.94 -19.88 -4.68
N ILE A 14 15.20 -20.15 -5.76
CA ILE A 14 14.02 -19.35 -6.12
C ILE A 14 12.93 -19.49 -5.04
N VAL A 15 12.60 -20.71 -4.64
CA VAL A 15 11.54 -20.95 -3.63
C VAL A 15 11.90 -20.34 -2.27
N ASP A 16 13.17 -20.45 -1.86
CA ASP A 16 13.62 -19.99 -0.56
C ASP A 16 13.75 -18.46 -0.46
N ASN A 17 13.97 -17.78 -1.59
CA ASN A 17 14.30 -16.34 -1.58
C ASN A 17 13.26 -15.43 -2.24
N TYR A 18 12.31 -15.95 -3.00
CA TYR A 18 11.20 -15.13 -3.51
C TYR A 18 10.18 -14.85 -2.41
N PRO A 19 9.50 -13.69 -2.48
CA PRO A 19 8.46 -13.35 -1.51
C PRO A 19 7.31 -14.37 -1.51
N ASP A 20 6.69 -14.56 -0.35
CA ASP A 20 5.55 -15.46 -0.18
C ASP A 20 4.41 -15.14 -1.17
N THR A 21 3.82 -16.19 -1.74
CA THR A 21 2.74 -16.07 -2.76
C THR A 21 1.46 -15.45 -2.21
N SER A 22 1.27 -15.40 -0.90
CA SER A 22 0.14 -14.70 -0.27
C SER A 22 0.24 -13.17 -0.36
N LEU A 23 1.44 -12.63 -0.63
CA LEU A 23 1.63 -11.20 -0.83
C LEU A 23 1.08 -10.79 -2.20
N ARG A 24 0.17 -9.80 -2.21
CA ARG A 24 -0.38 -9.25 -3.46
C ARG A 24 0.63 -8.40 -4.23
N ARG A 25 1.59 -7.80 -3.53
CA ARG A 25 2.65 -6.95 -4.06
C ARG A 25 4.00 -7.66 -3.90
N ARG A 26 4.38 -8.45 -4.91
CA ARG A 26 5.55 -9.34 -4.91
C ARG A 26 6.61 -8.95 -5.95
N ASN A 27 6.72 -7.69 -6.29
CA ASN A 27 7.59 -7.24 -7.39
C ASN A 27 9.07 -7.20 -6.95
N SER A 28 9.73 -8.35 -6.97
CA SER A 28 11.16 -8.49 -6.60
C SER A 28 12.04 -8.79 -7.83
N GLY A 29 11.85 -8.07 -8.92
CA GLY A 29 12.52 -8.30 -10.20
C GLY A 29 11.67 -9.17 -11.15
N TYR A 30 12.33 -10.01 -11.96
CA TYR A 30 11.61 -10.87 -12.89
C TYR A 30 10.86 -11.99 -12.18
N ALA A 31 9.60 -12.22 -12.53
CA ALA A 31 8.74 -13.23 -11.92
C ALA A 31 9.08 -14.66 -12.41
N ILE A 32 10.33 -15.10 -12.21
CA ILE A 32 10.77 -16.45 -12.60
C ILE A 32 10.16 -17.53 -11.71
N ASP A 33 9.81 -17.20 -10.48
CA ASP A 33 9.08 -18.07 -9.55
C ASP A 33 7.70 -18.47 -10.10
N GLU A 34 7.00 -17.57 -10.79
CA GLU A 34 5.71 -17.86 -11.43
C GLU A 34 5.81 -18.94 -12.53
N LEU A 35 6.98 -19.09 -13.15
CA LEU A 35 7.19 -20.14 -14.15
C LEU A 35 7.34 -21.53 -13.54
N LEU A 36 7.86 -21.62 -12.30
CA LEU A 36 8.01 -22.88 -11.58
C LEU A 36 6.66 -23.50 -11.20
N HIS A 37 5.60 -22.70 -11.10
CA HIS A 37 4.25 -23.18 -10.81
C HIS A 37 3.55 -23.81 -12.02
N SER A 38 4.20 -23.88 -13.19
CA SER A 38 3.62 -24.49 -14.40
C SER A 38 3.71 -26.03 -14.36
N ASP A 39 2.84 -26.69 -15.15
CA ASP A 39 2.80 -28.14 -15.34
C ASP A 39 4.13 -28.72 -15.88
N TYR A 40 4.97 -27.91 -16.49
CA TYR A 40 6.29 -28.31 -16.97
C TYR A 40 7.28 -28.59 -15.82
N PHE A 41 7.20 -27.89 -14.71
CA PHE A 41 8.11 -28.01 -13.57
C PHE A 41 7.47 -28.66 -12.34
N ASP A 42 6.15 -28.52 -12.19
CA ASP A 42 5.36 -29.11 -11.10
C ASP A 42 4.26 -30.01 -11.67
N SER A 43 4.42 -31.32 -11.54
CA SER A 43 3.47 -32.32 -12.01
C SER A 43 2.08 -32.27 -11.34
N ASN A 44 1.93 -31.52 -10.23
CA ASN A 44 0.66 -31.30 -9.59
C ASN A 44 -0.07 -30.05 -10.11
N SER A 45 0.63 -29.21 -10.87
CA SER A 45 0.05 -28.02 -11.48
C SER A 45 -0.76 -28.39 -12.74
N GLN A 46 -1.86 -27.68 -12.94
CA GLN A 46 -2.62 -27.71 -14.20
C GLN A 46 -2.41 -26.45 -15.05
N GLU A 47 -1.54 -25.55 -14.59
CA GLU A 47 -1.24 -24.32 -15.31
C GLU A 47 -0.17 -24.58 -16.39
N PRO A 48 -0.46 -24.29 -17.66
CA PRO A 48 0.52 -24.48 -18.73
C PRO A 48 1.68 -23.49 -18.58
N PHE A 49 2.87 -23.91 -19.02
CA PHE A 49 4.03 -23.04 -19.08
C PHE A 49 3.74 -21.80 -19.93
N ASN A 50 3.89 -20.61 -19.36
CA ASN A 50 3.50 -19.36 -20.01
C ASN A 50 4.54 -18.24 -19.76
N LEU A 51 5.32 -17.91 -20.79
CA LEU A 51 6.31 -16.82 -20.74
C LEU A 51 5.69 -15.43 -20.51
N CYS A 52 4.39 -15.24 -20.77
CA CYS A 52 3.74 -13.97 -20.47
C CYS A 52 3.83 -13.62 -18.98
N LYS A 53 3.89 -14.60 -18.08
CA LYS A 53 4.08 -14.37 -16.63
C LYS A 53 5.42 -13.70 -16.34
N LEU A 54 6.49 -14.06 -17.07
CA LEU A 54 7.80 -13.43 -16.96
C LEU A 54 7.86 -12.06 -17.64
N LEU A 55 7.21 -11.92 -18.80
CA LEU A 55 7.22 -10.68 -19.59
C LEU A 55 6.37 -9.58 -18.92
N ALA A 56 5.29 -9.96 -18.23
CA ALA A 56 4.52 -9.05 -17.41
C ALA A 56 5.41 -8.56 -16.26
N GLY A 57 5.59 -7.24 -16.14
CA GLY A 57 6.46 -6.64 -15.14
C GLY A 57 7.95 -6.59 -15.51
N SER A 58 8.36 -7.05 -16.72
CA SER A 58 9.76 -6.93 -17.18
C SER A 58 10.18 -5.51 -17.60
N GLU A 59 9.24 -4.58 -17.62
CA GLU A 59 9.47 -3.14 -17.93
C GLU A 59 10.21 -2.91 -19.27
N GLY A 60 9.93 -3.74 -20.27
CA GLY A 60 10.55 -3.65 -21.60
C GLY A 60 12.01 -4.12 -21.68
N THR A 61 12.56 -4.70 -20.61
CA THR A 61 13.97 -5.15 -20.56
C THR A 61 14.20 -6.51 -21.22
N LEU A 62 13.16 -7.36 -21.32
CA LEU A 62 13.27 -8.71 -21.88
C LEU A 62 12.77 -8.82 -23.32
N ALA A 63 11.80 -8.02 -23.73
CA ALA A 63 11.22 -8.08 -25.06
C ALA A 63 10.60 -6.74 -25.48
N PHE A 64 10.50 -6.54 -26.79
CA PHE A 64 9.68 -5.49 -27.38
C PHE A 64 8.34 -6.10 -27.83
N VAL A 65 7.24 -5.63 -27.24
CA VAL A 65 5.91 -6.15 -27.52
C VAL A 65 5.31 -5.42 -28.72
N THR A 66 5.05 -6.14 -29.82
CA THR A 66 4.44 -5.60 -31.04
C THR A 66 2.92 -5.83 -31.10
N GLU A 67 2.44 -6.88 -30.44
CA GLU A 67 1.02 -7.22 -30.38
C GLU A 67 0.70 -7.83 -29.01
N LEU A 68 -0.45 -7.47 -28.45
CA LEU A 68 -0.89 -7.93 -27.13
C LEU A 68 -2.35 -8.40 -27.18
N LYS A 69 -2.60 -9.64 -26.73
CA LYS A 69 -3.94 -10.17 -26.51
C LYS A 69 -4.22 -10.27 -25.01
N LEU A 70 -5.26 -9.56 -24.54
CA LEU A 70 -5.64 -9.53 -23.14
C LEU A 70 -6.97 -10.25 -22.92
N ARG A 71 -7.09 -10.95 -21.79
CA ARG A 71 -8.38 -11.40 -21.29
C ARG A 71 -9.10 -10.23 -20.63
N LEU A 72 -10.35 -10.00 -21.01
CA LEU A 72 -11.21 -9.00 -20.38
C LEU A 72 -11.79 -9.55 -19.09
N VAL A 73 -11.99 -8.65 -18.12
CA VAL A 73 -12.72 -8.90 -16.88
C VAL A 73 -14.08 -8.19 -16.93
N PRO A 74 -15.09 -8.65 -16.15
CA PRO A 74 -16.36 -7.93 -16.03
C PRO A 74 -16.13 -6.49 -15.59
N LEU A 75 -17.03 -5.60 -16.03
CA LEU A 75 -17.01 -4.21 -15.53
C LEU A 75 -17.24 -4.19 -14.01
N PRO A 76 -16.57 -3.29 -13.29
CA PRO A 76 -16.78 -3.15 -11.86
C PRO A 76 -18.22 -2.69 -11.57
N PRO A 77 -18.74 -2.95 -10.36
CA PRO A 77 -20.01 -2.40 -9.91
C PRO A 77 -20.06 -0.87 -10.06
N THR A 78 -21.25 -0.35 -10.37
CA THR A 78 -21.43 1.07 -10.73
C THR A 78 -21.60 2.00 -9.53
N GLU A 79 -22.21 1.49 -8.45
CA GLU A 79 -22.45 2.27 -7.23
C GLU A 79 -21.23 2.24 -6.34
N LYS A 80 -20.78 3.44 -5.95
CA LYS A 80 -19.59 3.61 -5.13
C LYS A 80 -19.80 4.52 -3.95
N ALA A 81 -19.10 4.21 -2.86
CA ALA A 81 -18.90 5.12 -1.75
C ALA A 81 -17.44 5.08 -1.28
N VAL A 82 -17.03 6.17 -0.65
CA VAL A 82 -15.78 6.21 0.11
C VAL A 82 -16.12 6.48 1.57
N VAL A 83 -15.68 5.61 2.47
CA VAL A 83 -15.78 5.80 3.91
C VAL A 83 -14.44 6.29 4.43
N CYS A 84 -14.43 7.48 5.06
CA CYS A 84 -13.22 8.11 5.57
C CYS A 84 -13.12 7.91 7.08
N VAL A 85 -12.44 6.86 7.49
CA VAL A 85 -12.34 6.44 8.90
C VAL A 85 -11.25 7.21 9.61
N HIS A 86 -11.62 7.98 10.67
CA HIS A 86 -10.68 8.82 11.43
C HIS A 86 -10.15 8.07 12.64
N CYS A 87 -8.85 7.91 12.73
CA CYS A 87 -8.17 7.23 13.83
C CYS A 87 -7.46 8.22 14.75
N SER A 88 -7.52 7.95 16.07
CA SER A 88 -6.89 8.80 17.09
C SER A 88 -5.38 8.58 17.17
N THR A 89 -4.92 7.39 16.75
CA THR A 89 -3.51 7.04 16.66
C THR A 89 -3.21 6.37 15.31
N LEU A 90 -1.94 6.37 14.93
CA LEU A 90 -1.50 5.67 13.72
C LEU A 90 -1.67 4.15 13.89
N GLU A 91 -1.37 3.63 15.07
CA GLU A 91 -1.48 2.22 15.43
C GLU A 91 -2.92 1.70 15.27
N GLU A 92 -3.91 2.51 15.71
CA GLU A 92 -5.34 2.21 15.48
C GLU A 92 -5.66 2.02 14.00
N ALA A 93 -5.07 2.83 13.11
CA ALA A 93 -5.33 2.71 11.67
C ALA A 93 -4.90 1.35 11.12
N PHE A 94 -3.77 0.81 11.57
CA PHE A 94 -3.29 -0.50 11.12
C PHE A 94 -4.17 -1.64 11.64
N VAL A 95 -4.68 -1.53 12.86
CA VAL A 95 -5.60 -2.55 13.41
C VAL A 95 -6.98 -2.41 12.77
N ALA A 96 -7.50 -1.19 12.60
CA ALA A 96 -8.77 -0.91 11.93
C ALA A 96 -8.77 -1.46 10.49
N ASN A 97 -7.64 -1.36 9.77
CA ASN A 97 -7.49 -1.96 8.44
C ASN A 97 -7.82 -3.47 8.45
N LEU A 98 -7.36 -4.21 9.47
CA LEU A 98 -7.63 -5.65 9.57
C LEU A 98 -9.12 -5.97 9.78
N VAL A 99 -9.81 -5.10 10.51
CA VAL A 99 -11.27 -5.22 10.68
C VAL A 99 -11.96 -4.99 9.35
N VAL A 100 -11.61 -3.90 8.66
CA VAL A 100 -12.23 -3.51 7.37
C VAL A 100 -11.98 -4.53 6.28
N LEU A 101 -10.80 -5.16 6.24
CA LEU A 101 -10.46 -6.19 5.24
C LEU A 101 -11.41 -7.39 5.25
N LYS A 102 -12.05 -7.72 6.38
CA LYS A 102 -13.05 -8.80 6.48
C LYS A 102 -14.29 -8.54 5.62
N HIS A 103 -14.56 -7.27 5.30
CA HIS A 103 -15.71 -6.84 4.47
C HIS A 103 -15.37 -6.75 2.98
N ASN A 104 -14.20 -7.18 2.54
CA ASN A 104 -13.76 -7.17 1.14
C ASN A 104 -13.97 -5.81 0.44
N PRO A 105 -13.37 -4.73 0.93
CA PRO A 105 -13.42 -3.43 0.26
C PRO A 105 -12.66 -3.47 -1.07
N VAL A 106 -12.96 -2.53 -1.96
CA VAL A 106 -12.23 -2.37 -3.23
C VAL A 106 -10.79 -1.92 -2.98
N ALA A 107 -10.63 -0.95 -2.07
CA ALA A 107 -9.32 -0.43 -1.65
C ALA A 107 -9.41 0.14 -0.24
N ILE A 108 -8.28 0.14 0.46
CA ILE A 108 -8.07 0.90 1.70
C ILE A 108 -6.73 1.62 1.57
N GLU A 109 -6.78 2.94 1.71
CA GLU A 109 -5.62 3.83 1.63
C GLU A 109 -5.39 4.54 2.97
N LEU A 110 -4.13 4.75 3.33
CA LEU A 110 -3.76 5.47 4.56
C LEU A 110 -3.22 6.86 4.24
N MET A 111 -3.65 7.86 5.00
CA MET A 111 -3.00 9.17 5.11
C MET A 111 -2.78 9.51 6.59
N ASP A 112 -1.57 9.91 6.95
CA ASP A 112 -1.24 10.37 8.31
C ASP A 112 -1.51 11.87 8.54
N SER A 113 -1.36 12.30 9.79
CA SER A 113 -1.55 13.68 10.20
C SER A 113 -0.63 14.67 9.47
N THR A 114 0.58 14.26 9.06
CA THR A 114 1.53 15.14 8.36
C THR A 114 0.97 15.58 7.02
N ILE A 115 0.44 14.62 6.23
CA ILE A 115 -0.20 14.92 4.94
C ILE A 115 -1.44 15.79 5.16
N LEU A 116 -2.24 15.47 6.20
CA LEU A 116 -3.43 16.24 6.54
C LEU A 116 -3.08 17.68 6.92
N GLU A 117 -2.04 17.92 7.72
CA GLU A 117 -1.58 19.26 8.08
C GLU A 117 -1.07 20.06 6.87
N LEU A 118 -0.25 19.46 6.03
CA LEU A 118 0.24 20.12 4.82
C LEU A 118 -0.89 20.50 3.87
N SER A 119 -1.94 19.70 3.81
CA SER A 119 -3.11 19.99 2.97
C SER A 119 -3.92 21.21 3.45
N LYS A 120 -3.88 21.55 4.74
CA LYS A 120 -4.52 22.79 5.28
C LYS A 120 -3.95 24.04 4.62
N ARG A 121 -2.65 24.05 4.37
CA ARG A 121 -1.91 25.20 3.82
C ARG A 121 -1.91 25.25 2.30
N ASN A 122 -2.34 24.20 1.63
CA ASN A 122 -2.37 24.12 0.17
C ASN A 122 -3.74 24.60 -0.35
N ILE A 123 -3.77 25.70 -1.09
CA ILE A 123 -5.00 26.35 -1.57
C ILE A 123 -5.88 25.38 -2.40
N SER A 124 -5.27 24.56 -3.25
CA SER A 124 -6.02 23.62 -4.10
C SER A 124 -6.54 22.41 -3.32
N GLN A 125 -5.81 21.95 -2.29
CA GLN A 125 -6.19 20.76 -1.52
C GLN A 125 -7.02 21.06 -0.29
N ASN A 126 -6.93 22.28 0.25
CA ASN A 126 -7.74 22.65 1.43
C ASN A 126 -9.25 22.49 1.18
N LYS A 127 -9.74 22.84 0.01
CA LYS A 127 -11.15 22.63 -0.40
C LYS A 127 -11.57 21.15 -0.48
N ASN A 128 -10.62 20.24 -0.62
CA ASN A 128 -10.85 18.80 -0.69
C ASN A 128 -10.87 18.14 0.69
N ARG A 129 -10.64 18.90 1.77
CA ARG A 129 -10.68 18.44 3.17
C ARG A 129 -12.08 18.38 3.78
N PHE A 130 -13.14 18.57 3.00
CA PHE A 130 -14.53 18.65 3.46
C PHE A 130 -14.98 17.43 4.30
N PHE A 131 -14.35 16.28 4.12
CA PHE A 131 -14.61 15.06 4.89
C PHE A 131 -13.76 14.94 6.16
N VAL A 132 -12.73 15.77 6.34
CA VAL A 132 -11.84 15.72 7.50
C VAL A 132 -12.49 16.45 8.68
N GLN A 133 -12.67 15.75 9.78
CA GLN A 133 -13.26 16.28 11.03
C GLN A 133 -12.19 16.26 12.13
N GLY A 134 -11.98 17.41 12.77
CA GLY A 134 -10.94 17.56 13.78
C GLY A 134 -9.52 17.39 13.23
N ASP A 135 -8.63 16.87 14.08
CA ASP A 135 -7.22 16.63 13.79
C ASP A 135 -6.87 15.14 14.04
N PRO A 136 -7.34 14.21 13.19
CA PRO A 136 -7.03 12.80 13.36
C PRO A 136 -5.54 12.52 13.13
N ALA A 137 -5.00 11.53 13.85
CA ALA A 137 -3.63 11.08 13.65
C ALA A 137 -3.45 10.37 12.30
N ALA A 138 -4.52 9.71 11.83
CA ALA A 138 -4.58 9.09 10.52
C ALA A 138 -6.01 8.99 10.00
N ILE A 139 -6.17 8.90 8.68
CA ILE A 139 -7.44 8.59 8.02
C ILE A 139 -7.25 7.37 7.12
N LEU A 140 -8.14 6.37 7.26
CA LEU A 140 -8.31 5.32 6.28
C LEU A 140 -9.37 5.74 5.27
N ILE A 141 -9.04 5.70 3.99
CA ILE A 141 -9.93 5.94 2.86
C ILE A 141 -10.34 4.58 2.32
N ILE A 142 -11.58 4.18 2.55
CA ILE A 142 -12.11 2.86 2.19
C ILE A 142 -13.04 3.02 0.99
N GLU A 143 -12.68 2.47 -0.16
CA GLU A 143 -13.56 2.43 -1.33
C GLU A 143 -14.43 1.17 -1.30
N LEU A 144 -15.74 1.39 -1.43
CA LEU A 144 -16.75 0.36 -1.58
C LEU A 144 -17.39 0.47 -2.97
N ALA A 145 -17.68 -0.66 -3.60
CA ALA A 145 -18.41 -0.70 -4.87
C ALA A 145 -19.34 -1.91 -4.87
N GLU A 146 -20.62 -1.68 -5.17
CA GLU A 146 -21.67 -2.69 -5.25
C GLU A 146 -22.63 -2.36 -6.42
N ASN A 147 -23.59 -3.24 -6.68
CA ASN A 147 -24.53 -3.03 -7.79
C ASN A 147 -25.60 -1.99 -7.47
N THR A 148 -25.93 -1.82 -6.19
CA THR A 148 -26.95 -0.86 -5.74
C THR A 148 -26.42 0.02 -4.62
N ARG A 149 -27.06 1.16 -4.43
CA ARG A 149 -26.75 2.08 -3.34
C ARG A 149 -27.06 1.46 -1.97
N GLU A 150 -28.13 0.70 -1.88
CA GLU A 150 -28.53 0.01 -0.64
C GLU A 150 -27.48 -1.01 -0.20
N GLU A 151 -26.87 -1.74 -1.15
CA GLU A 151 -25.79 -2.69 -0.86
C GLU A 151 -24.53 -1.97 -0.36
N VAL A 152 -24.17 -0.85 -1.01
CA VAL A 152 -23.02 0.00 -0.55
C VAL A 152 -23.27 0.50 0.86
N ASP A 153 -24.48 1.03 1.15
CA ASP A 153 -24.80 1.59 2.46
C ASP A 153 -24.87 0.50 3.53
N LYS A 154 -25.37 -0.69 3.20
CA LYS A 154 -25.37 -1.86 4.09
C LYS A 154 -23.93 -2.24 4.47
N LYS A 155 -23.05 -2.41 3.48
CA LYS A 155 -21.64 -2.73 3.73
C LYS A 155 -20.92 -1.66 4.56
N ALA A 156 -21.20 -0.37 4.29
CA ALA A 156 -20.68 0.73 5.08
C ALA A 156 -21.17 0.70 6.53
N ASN A 157 -22.44 0.33 6.77
CA ASN A 157 -22.99 0.17 8.12
C ASN A 157 -22.35 -0.99 8.88
N GLU A 158 -22.13 -2.12 8.21
CA GLU A 158 -21.45 -3.30 8.79
C GLU A 158 -20.01 -2.96 9.21
N ILE A 159 -19.25 -2.29 8.35
CA ILE A 159 -17.89 -1.82 8.64
C ILE A 159 -17.91 -0.87 9.85
N GLU A 160 -18.81 0.11 9.86
CA GLU A 160 -18.92 1.06 10.97
C GLU A 160 -19.27 0.37 12.28
N ALA A 161 -20.19 -0.59 12.27
CA ALA A 161 -20.58 -1.36 13.44
C ALA A 161 -19.40 -2.16 14.02
N ASP A 162 -18.65 -2.86 13.15
CA ASP A 162 -17.47 -3.62 13.57
C ASP A 162 -16.37 -2.71 14.14
N LEU A 163 -16.08 -1.58 13.51
CA LEU A 163 -15.10 -0.62 14.01
C LEU A 163 -15.50 -0.01 15.36
N ARG A 164 -16.79 0.32 15.53
CA ARG A 164 -17.34 0.82 16.82
C ARG A 164 -17.22 -0.22 17.93
N ALA A 165 -17.45 -1.49 17.63
CA ALA A 165 -17.32 -2.57 18.61
C ALA A 165 -15.89 -2.70 19.16
N HIS A 166 -14.88 -2.26 18.41
CA HIS A 166 -13.49 -2.27 18.82
C HIS A 166 -13.00 -0.93 19.41
N ASN A 167 -13.83 0.10 19.46
CA ASN A 167 -13.48 1.46 19.94
C ASN A 167 -12.30 2.13 19.20
N TYR A 168 -12.05 1.78 17.94
CA TYR A 168 -10.86 2.25 17.21
C TYR A 168 -11.02 3.60 16.50
N VAL A 169 -12.19 4.22 16.49
CA VAL A 169 -12.45 5.31 15.55
C VAL A 169 -13.40 6.35 16.10
N THR A 170 -13.16 7.60 15.69
CA THR A 170 -13.96 8.73 16.15
C THR A 170 -15.05 9.16 15.17
N HIS A 171 -14.77 9.12 13.86
CA HIS A 171 -15.68 9.60 12.81
C HIS A 171 -15.62 8.72 11.57
N TYR A 172 -16.77 8.62 10.85
CA TYR A 172 -16.95 7.76 9.67
C TYR A 172 -17.64 8.50 8.52
N PRO A 173 -17.15 9.68 8.07
CA PRO A 173 -17.77 10.38 6.95
C PRO A 173 -17.88 9.49 5.72
N ARG A 174 -19.07 9.49 5.08
CA ARG A 174 -19.32 8.77 3.83
C ARG A 174 -19.43 9.76 2.70
N VAL A 175 -18.73 9.50 1.62
CA VAL A 175 -18.67 10.36 0.44
C VAL A 175 -19.17 9.59 -0.77
N TYR A 176 -19.99 10.22 -1.59
CA TYR A 176 -20.66 9.60 -2.72
C TYR A 176 -20.55 10.47 -3.98
N GLY A 177 -20.82 9.85 -5.12
CA GLY A 177 -20.93 10.51 -6.40
C GLY A 177 -19.67 11.31 -6.77
N LYS A 178 -19.87 12.53 -7.28
CA LYS A 178 -18.77 13.39 -7.78
C LYS A 178 -17.74 13.77 -6.72
N ASP A 179 -18.11 13.81 -5.46
CA ASP A 179 -17.20 14.21 -4.37
C ASP A 179 -16.17 13.14 -4.03
N ILE A 180 -16.38 11.88 -4.44
CA ILE A 180 -15.37 10.80 -4.34
C ILE A 180 -14.05 11.22 -5.01
N SER A 181 -14.13 11.83 -6.18
CA SER A 181 -12.94 12.30 -6.91
C SER A 181 -12.13 13.34 -6.13
N ARG A 182 -12.76 14.12 -5.27
CA ARG A 182 -12.10 15.12 -4.42
C ARG A 182 -11.33 14.47 -3.27
N VAL A 183 -11.86 13.40 -2.68
CA VAL A 183 -11.15 12.59 -1.68
C VAL A 183 -9.89 12.00 -2.30
N TRP A 184 -10.02 11.36 -3.46
CA TRP A 184 -8.90 10.80 -4.20
C TRP A 184 -7.89 11.85 -4.67
N SER A 185 -8.35 13.06 -5.03
CA SER A 185 -7.46 14.19 -5.36
C SER A 185 -6.55 14.54 -4.18
N LEU A 186 -7.11 14.63 -2.97
CA LEU A 186 -6.32 14.89 -1.76
C LEU A 186 -5.30 13.75 -1.50
N ARG A 187 -5.75 12.48 -1.59
CA ARG A 187 -4.87 11.33 -1.40
C ARG A 187 -3.70 11.31 -2.39
N LYS A 188 -3.97 11.57 -3.67
CA LYS A 188 -2.96 11.61 -4.73
C LYS A 188 -1.99 12.78 -4.60
N ALA A 189 -2.41 13.89 -4.00
CA ALA A 189 -1.57 15.06 -3.81
C ALA A 189 -0.49 14.86 -2.74
N GLY A 190 -0.53 13.77 -1.95
CA GLY A 190 0.35 13.54 -0.80
C GLY A 190 1.83 13.76 -1.11
N LEU A 191 2.36 13.14 -2.17
CA LEU A 191 3.77 13.29 -2.56
C LEU A 191 4.15 14.76 -2.86
N GLY A 192 3.30 15.47 -3.61
CA GLY A 192 3.53 16.89 -3.92
C GLY A 192 3.46 17.78 -2.68
N LEU A 193 2.55 17.48 -1.73
CA LEU A 193 2.45 18.18 -0.45
C LEU A 193 3.71 17.99 0.39
N LEU A 194 4.22 16.77 0.47
CA LEU A 194 5.44 16.44 1.21
C LEU A 194 6.68 17.15 0.64
N SER A 195 6.79 17.25 -0.68
CA SER A 195 7.87 17.99 -1.34
C SER A 195 7.87 19.48 -0.97
N GLY A 196 6.69 20.03 -0.68
CA GLY A 196 6.49 21.41 -0.22
C GLY A 196 6.76 21.66 1.26
N MET A 197 7.14 20.65 2.05
CA MET A 197 7.46 20.82 3.48
C MET A 197 8.55 21.88 3.68
N PRO A 198 8.38 22.87 4.60
CA PRO A 198 9.38 23.89 4.89
C PRO A 198 10.68 23.29 5.44
N GLY A 199 11.79 24.01 5.24
CA GLY A 199 13.10 23.64 5.77
C GLY A 199 13.94 22.77 4.81
N SER A 200 15.15 22.42 5.23
CA SER A 200 16.10 21.61 4.45
C SER A 200 15.90 20.10 4.64
N ALA A 201 15.39 19.68 5.78
CA ALA A 201 14.99 18.30 5.99
C ALA A 201 13.67 18.00 5.24
N LYS A 202 13.64 16.88 4.53
CA LYS A 202 12.51 16.48 3.67
C LYS A 202 12.13 15.02 3.94
N PRO A 203 10.85 14.68 3.81
CA PRO A 203 10.44 13.28 3.73
C PRO A 203 11.05 12.63 2.48
N VAL A 204 11.95 11.66 2.66
CA VAL A 204 12.70 11.03 1.56
C VAL A 204 12.18 9.65 1.22
N SER A 205 12.21 9.29 -0.06
CA SER A 205 11.74 8.00 -0.58
C SER A 205 12.80 6.91 -0.38
N VAL A 206 13.16 6.60 0.85
CA VAL A 206 14.15 5.55 1.19
C VAL A 206 13.49 4.23 1.58
N ILE A 207 12.23 4.28 2.02
CA ILE A 207 11.40 3.12 2.33
C ILE A 207 10.20 3.18 1.40
N GLU A 208 10.36 2.64 0.21
CA GLU A 208 9.36 2.70 -0.85
C GLU A 208 8.93 1.29 -1.21
N ASP A 209 7.63 1.08 -1.37
CA ASP A 209 7.00 -0.17 -1.85
C ASP A 209 7.36 -1.42 -1.03
N THR A 210 7.71 -1.25 0.27
CA THR A 210 7.83 -2.42 1.14
C THR A 210 6.47 -3.04 1.36
N ALA A 211 6.37 -4.35 1.15
CA ALA A 211 5.12 -5.07 1.29
C ALA A 211 5.24 -6.23 2.28
N VAL A 212 4.31 -6.28 3.22
CA VAL A 212 4.15 -7.41 4.14
C VAL A 212 2.69 -7.88 4.13
N ALA A 213 2.44 -9.11 4.54
CA ALA A 213 1.06 -9.56 4.68
C ALA A 213 0.27 -8.58 5.58
N PRO A 214 -0.94 -8.14 5.20
CA PRO A 214 -1.70 -7.15 5.98
C PRO A 214 -1.83 -7.48 7.46
N GLN A 215 -1.92 -8.76 7.81
CA GLN A 215 -2.00 -9.25 9.20
C GLN A 215 -0.72 -8.95 10.00
N ARG A 216 0.42 -8.80 9.33
CA ARG A 216 1.71 -8.47 9.96
C ARG A 216 1.97 -6.96 10.07
N LEU A 217 1.17 -6.13 9.39
CA LEU A 217 1.37 -4.67 9.38
C LEU A 217 1.49 -4.04 10.77
N PRO A 218 0.63 -4.35 11.77
CA PRO A 218 0.76 -3.73 13.08
C PRO A 218 2.12 -4.01 13.75
N ALA A 219 2.62 -5.24 13.67
CA ALA A 219 3.92 -5.61 14.23
C ALA A 219 5.07 -4.99 13.43
N TYR A 220 5.01 -5.06 12.09
CA TYR A 220 6.01 -4.49 11.21
C TYR A 220 6.17 -2.97 11.44
N ILE A 221 5.05 -2.24 11.57
CA ILE A 221 5.08 -0.80 11.84
C ILE A 221 5.63 -0.49 13.22
N ALA A 222 5.33 -1.29 14.24
CA ALA A 222 5.89 -1.12 15.57
C ALA A 222 7.43 -1.26 15.56
N ASP A 223 7.96 -2.28 14.87
CA ASP A 223 9.39 -2.50 14.73
C ASP A 223 10.05 -1.39 13.88
N MET A 224 9.40 -0.99 12.78
CA MET A 224 9.87 0.12 11.94
C MET A 224 9.93 1.43 12.72
N LYS A 225 8.89 1.76 13.47
CA LYS A 225 8.85 2.95 14.32
C LYS A 225 9.96 2.92 15.37
N LYS A 226 10.12 1.80 16.05
CA LYS A 226 11.20 1.61 17.04
C LYS A 226 12.59 1.81 16.41
N MET A 227 12.80 1.29 15.21
CA MET A 227 14.05 1.47 14.48
C MET A 227 14.28 2.95 14.13
N LEU A 228 13.29 3.64 13.57
CA LEU A 228 13.39 5.06 13.20
C LEU A 228 13.57 5.97 14.42
N ASP A 229 12.84 5.72 15.51
CA ASP A 229 12.95 6.44 16.78
C ASP A 229 14.35 6.29 17.38
N GLY A 230 14.97 5.10 17.25
CA GLY A 230 16.34 4.84 17.68
C GLY A 230 17.38 5.71 16.94
N TYR A 231 17.08 6.19 15.76
CA TYR A 231 17.88 7.16 15.01
C TYR A 231 17.42 8.62 15.17
N GLY A 232 16.38 8.88 15.98
CA GLY A 232 15.80 10.20 16.16
C GLY A 232 15.09 10.73 14.90
N LEU A 233 14.58 9.86 14.05
CA LEU A 233 13.94 10.21 12.78
C LEU A 233 12.42 10.24 12.92
N SER A 234 11.80 11.37 12.58
CA SER A 234 10.36 11.41 12.29
C SER A 234 10.08 10.79 10.92
N CYS A 235 8.88 10.23 10.75
CA CYS A 235 8.48 9.56 9.52
C CYS A 235 7.05 9.94 9.12
N VAL A 236 6.81 10.07 7.83
CA VAL A 236 5.46 10.21 7.26
C VAL A 236 4.99 8.84 6.79
N TYR A 237 3.73 8.52 7.11
CA TYR A 237 3.12 7.22 6.83
C TYR A 237 2.03 7.37 5.76
N HIS A 238 2.25 6.71 4.65
CA HIS A 238 1.37 6.70 3.50
C HIS A 238 1.37 5.28 2.91
N ALA A 239 0.21 4.73 2.58
CA ALA A 239 0.16 3.30 2.25
C ALA A 239 -1.03 2.92 1.39
N HIS A 240 -0.83 1.91 0.53
CA HIS A 240 -1.87 1.04 0.00
C HIS A 240 -2.15 -0.06 1.03
N ILE A 241 -2.71 0.34 2.17
CA ILE A 241 -2.70 -0.45 3.41
C ILE A 241 -3.45 -1.78 3.26
N SER A 242 -4.46 -1.85 2.37
CA SER A 242 -5.21 -3.09 2.09
C SER A 242 -4.36 -4.19 1.47
N THR A 243 -3.28 -3.85 0.78
CA THR A 243 -2.37 -4.80 0.14
C THR A 243 -1.09 -5.03 0.94
N GLY A 244 -0.93 -4.32 2.05
CA GLY A 244 0.28 -4.38 2.86
C GLY A 244 1.46 -3.57 2.33
N GLU A 245 1.26 -2.76 1.28
CA GLU A 245 2.30 -1.96 0.63
C GLU A 245 2.40 -0.58 1.26
N LEU A 246 3.61 -0.19 1.66
CA LEU A 246 3.88 1.00 2.45
C LEU A 246 4.84 1.96 1.74
N HIS A 247 4.54 3.25 1.85
CA HIS A 247 5.41 4.35 1.49
C HIS A 247 5.78 5.11 2.76
N LEU A 248 6.85 4.73 3.40
CA LEU A 248 7.33 5.34 4.62
C LEU A 248 8.43 6.35 4.28
N ARG A 249 8.25 7.60 4.74
CA ARG A 249 9.16 8.68 4.36
C ARG A 249 9.80 9.31 5.59
N PRO A 250 10.94 8.78 6.04
CA PRO A 250 11.73 9.42 7.09
C PRO A 250 12.16 10.83 6.67
N VAL A 251 12.18 11.74 7.64
CA VAL A 251 12.55 13.14 7.38
C VAL A 251 14.05 13.29 7.56
N LEU A 252 14.77 13.51 6.46
CA LEU A 252 16.22 13.64 6.41
C LEU A 252 16.66 14.92 5.70
N ASN A 253 17.76 15.53 6.18
CA ASN A 253 18.43 16.62 5.49
C ASN A 253 19.61 16.06 4.67
N LEU A 254 19.39 15.68 3.43
CA LEU A 254 20.43 15.07 2.58
C LEU A 254 21.58 16.03 2.22
N LYS A 255 21.54 17.31 2.64
CA LYS A 255 22.69 18.22 2.58
C LYS A 255 23.73 17.88 3.65
N GLU A 256 23.32 17.22 4.75
CA GLU A 256 24.16 16.82 5.85
C GLU A 256 24.76 15.43 5.63
N GLU A 257 26.04 15.25 5.88
CA GLU A 257 26.71 13.96 5.69
C GLU A 257 26.16 12.86 6.61
N LYS A 258 25.83 13.21 7.85
CA LYS A 258 25.22 12.28 8.81
C LYS A 258 23.92 11.69 8.28
N ASP A 259 23.05 12.52 7.66
CA ASP A 259 21.75 12.10 7.17
C ASP A 259 21.88 11.28 5.86
N ARG A 260 22.90 11.57 5.03
CA ARG A 260 23.23 10.71 3.88
C ARG A 260 23.69 9.31 4.32
N LYS A 261 24.44 9.20 5.42
CA LYS A 261 24.82 7.90 6.00
C LYS A 261 23.58 7.18 6.56
N LEU A 262 22.69 7.91 7.26
CA LEU A 262 21.42 7.37 7.77
C LEU A 262 20.50 6.88 6.65
N PHE A 263 20.47 7.55 5.51
CA PHE A 263 19.67 7.10 4.34
C PHE A 263 20.02 5.65 3.97
N ARG A 264 21.32 5.32 3.83
CA ARG A 264 21.76 3.94 3.55
C ARG A 264 21.45 2.99 4.70
N THR A 265 21.71 3.43 5.95
CA THR A 265 21.45 2.61 7.14
C THR A 265 19.96 2.23 7.24
N VAL A 266 19.07 3.20 7.04
CA VAL A 266 17.63 2.98 7.06
C VAL A 266 17.21 1.99 5.97
N ALA A 267 17.71 2.15 4.73
CA ALA A 267 17.42 1.21 3.65
C ALA A 267 17.83 -0.23 4.01
N THR A 268 19.04 -0.42 4.54
CA THR A 268 19.55 -1.74 4.94
C THR A 268 18.70 -2.35 6.05
N LYS A 269 18.40 -1.57 7.10
CA LYS A 269 17.59 -2.03 8.24
C LYS A 269 16.15 -2.34 7.82
N THR A 270 15.59 -1.58 6.90
CA THR A 270 14.27 -1.87 6.33
C THR A 270 14.26 -3.20 5.57
N ALA A 271 15.29 -3.46 4.75
CA ALA A 271 15.40 -4.74 4.04
C ALA A 271 15.53 -5.94 5.01
N GLU A 272 16.23 -5.76 6.14
CA GLU A 272 16.31 -6.78 7.20
C GLU A 272 14.95 -7.02 7.89
N LEU A 273 14.15 -5.97 8.08
CA LEU A 273 12.85 -6.07 8.76
C LEU A 273 11.75 -6.66 7.87
N VAL A 274 11.79 -6.37 6.55
CA VAL A 274 10.75 -6.82 5.63
C VAL A 274 10.93 -8.27 5.20
N LYS A 275 12.14 -8.80 5.28
CA LYS A 275 12.49 -10.21 5.00
C LYS A 275 11.91 -11.15 6.06
#